data_24e196da72eeaab415251300efc38e91
#
_entry.id   24e196da72eeaab415251300efc38e91
#
_cell.length_a   1.000
_cell.length_b   1.000
_cell.length_c   1.000
_cell.angle_alpha   90.00
_cell.angle_beta   90.00
_cell.angle_gamma   90.00
#
_symmetry.space_group_name_H-M   'P 1'
#
loop_
_entity.id
_entity.type
_entity.pdbx_description
1 polymer ?
#
loop_
_entity_poly.entity_id
_entity_poly.type
_entity_poly.pdbx_seq_one_letter_code
_entity_poly.pdbx_strand_id
1 'polypeptide(L)'
;MEEGELSPQLELHQGEEIVEVIELNPNQQPQEEDDLLNDVEEDDDDDDGEWETEDDENMEVVRDDSDLTFSRHTKAVFCLSLDPKSNSLAVTGGEDDTAFVWRLADGEVLLECTGHKDSVISASFSHDSALVVTGDMSGLIKVWKVETKEEIWSFEVGDLQWVEWHPCAHVLLAGTDEGSCWMWKIPSGECKTFSGSGCQATCGKILPDGYRAVIGYEDGTVRIWDLKQGLQLHLVKGEDGHQGPLTCLSVNDTGSLVLTGSVDCTAKLLNPLTGKVVAVFSVPNDTKECVDKEQMEDTESSSNSVESVGFCRVLPLVAVGFLDGTMVIWDIPSQTVRHKWQLQAGIVQLLWEDHSAIIYTGSLDGAVRIWDARSGRMEGECCGHAAEILDFMVNKEASMVVTASGDRTAKVFYLQWPDR
;
A
#
# COMPACT_ATOMS: atom_id res chain seq x y z
N MET A 1 41.22 -1.74 -56.31
CA MET A 1 39.80 -1.41 -56.18
C MET A 1 39.53 -1.54 -54.68
N GLU A 2 39.69 -0.43 -54.01
CA GLU A 2 39.48 -0.33 -52.57
C GLU A 2 38.06 0.25 -52.39
N GLU A 3 37.21 -0.50 -51.72
CA GLU A 3 35.90 -0.01 -51.29
C GLU A 3 36.08 0.73 -49.97
N GLY A 4 35.87 2.04 -50.02
CA GLY A 4 35.87 2.87 -48.84
C GLY A 4 34.50 2.80 -48.09
N GLU A 5 34.54 2.44 -46.82
CA GLU A 5 33.42 2.54 -45.92
C GLU A 5 33.07 3.99 -45.64
N LEU A 6 31.82 4.36 -45.99
CA LEU A 6 31.24 5.64 -45.66
C LEU A 6 30.62 5.56 -44.25
N SER A 7 31.17 6.34 -43.34
CA SER A 7 30.54 6.58 -42.02
C SER A 7 29.23 7.38 -42.16
N PRO A 8 28.18 7.08 -41.37
CA PRO A 8 26.94 7.81 -41.42
C PRO A 8 27.12 9.23 -40.84
N GLN A 9 26.77 10.23 -41.66
CA GLN A 9 26.65 11.62 -41.21
C GLN A 9 25.34 11.79 -40.44
N LEU A 10 25.46 12.26 -39.19
CA LEU A 10 24.36 12.71 -38.37
C LEU A 10 23.88 14.09 -38.88
N GLU A 11 22.63 14.14 -39.37
CA GLU A 11 21.97 15.41 -39.67
C GLU A 11 21.40 16.01 -38.37
N LEU A 12 21.96 17.14 -37.93
CA LEU A 12 21.47 17.91 -36.79
C LEU A 12 20.36 18.86 -37.23
N HIS A 13 19.23 18.80 -36.51
CA HIS A 13 18.19 19.82 -36.62
C HIS A 13 18.61 21.11 -35.86
N GLN A 14 18.30 22.26 -36.45
CA GLN A 14 18.68 23.57 -35.90
C GLN A 14 18.11 23.80 -34.52
N GLY A 15 18.99 23.80 -33.50
CA GLY A 15 18.65 24.21 -32.13
C GLY A 15 19.28 23.36 -31.02
N GLU A 16 20.06 22.31 -31.32
CA GLU A 16 20.74 21.52 -30.31
C GLU A 16 22.22 21.90 -30.17
N GLU A 17 22.62 22.32 -28.97
CA GLU A 17 24.03 22.53 -28.60
C GLU A 17 24.60 21.22 -28.04
N ILE A 18 25.67 20.70 -28.67
CA ILE A 18 26.43 19.56 -28.14
C ILE A 18 27.38 20.11 -27.08
N VAL A 19 27.21 19.68 -25.83
CA VAL A 19 28.00 20.13 -24.69
C VAL A 19 29.32 19.39 -24.55
N GLU A 20 29.41 18.12 -24.87
CA GLU A 20 30.68 17.35 -24.90
C GLU A 20 30.54 15.97 -25.54
N VAL A 21 31.53 15.51 -26.30
CA VAL A 21 31.65 14.13 -26.84
C VAL A 21 32.90 13.51 -26.24
N ILE A 22 32.74 12.51 -25.39
CA ILE A 22 33.87 11.73 -24.83
C ILE A 22 34.04 10.47 -25.64
N GLU A 23 35.12 10.37 -26.38
CA GLU A 23 35.54 9.13 -27.06
C GLU A 23 36.22 8.20 -26.05
N LEU A 24 35.63 7.05 -25.79
CA LEU A 24 36.23 5.98 -24.99
C LEU A 24 37.13 5.12 -25.88
N ASN A 25 38.43 5.15 -25.61
CA ASN A 25 39.41 4.32 -26.29
C ASN A 25 39.49 2.92 -25.62
N PRO A 26 39.22 1.80 -26.32
CA PRO A 26 39.09 0.49 -25.69
C PRO A 26 40.40 -0.20 -25.30
N ASN A 27 41.57 0.49 -25.36
CA ASN A 27 42.89 -0.13 -25.17
C ASN A 27 43.74 0.47 -24.06
N GLN A 28 43.15 0.96 -22.96
CA GLN A 28 43.92 1.30 -21.76
C GLN A 28 43.71 0.25 -20.67
N GLN A 29 44.72 -0.58 -20.43
CA GLN A 29 44.87 -1.39 -19.23
C GLN A 29 45.21 -0.48 -18.04
N PRO A 30 44.71 -0.76 -16.81
CA PRO A 30 45.10 -0.01 -15.61
C PRO A 30 46.58 -0.34 -15.29
N GLN A 31 47.38 0.68 -15.08
CA GLN A 31 48.70 0.55 -14.47
C GLN A 31 48.54 0.42 -12.97
N GLU A 32 49.12 -0.64 -12.42
CA GLU A 32 49.34 -0.83 -11.00
C GLU A 32 50.38 0.22 -10.52
N GLU A 33 49.99 1.07 -9.60
CA GLU A 33 50.93 1.86 -8.81
C GLU A 33 51.16 1.14 -7.48
N ASP A 34 52.31 0.44 -7.43
CA ASP A 34 52.99 0.12 -6.17
C ASP A 34 53.48 1.43 -5.56
N ASP A 35 53.23 1.66 -4.26
CA ASP A 35 54.27 2.04 -3.31
C ASP A 35 53.70 2.53 -1.97
N LEU A 36 54.24 1.98 -0.97
CA LEU A 36 54.66 2.45 0.35
C LEU A 36 54.00 1.77 1.55
N LEU A 37 54.68 0.69 1.91
CA LEU A 37 54.73 0.15 3.27
C LEU A 37 55.12 1.25 4.25
N ASN A 38 54.31 1.44 5.25
CA ASN A 38 54.75 2.06 6.54
C ASN A 38 54.35 1.12 7.65
N ASP A 39 55.36 0.59 8.28
CA ASP A 39 55.35 -0.17 9.52
C ASP A 39 54.61 0.63 10.64
N VAL A 40 53.57 0.03 11.19
CA VAL A 40 53.06 0.40 12.51
C VAL A 40 53.04 -0.86 13.35
N GLU A 41 53.77 -0.80 14.41
CA GLU A 41 54.01 -1.85 15.41
C GLU A 41 52.70 -2.40 15.97
N GLU A 42 52.65 -3.72 16.09
CA GLU A 42 51.61 -4.47 16.80
C GLU A 42 51.81 -4.23 18.31
N ASP A 43 50.90 -3.49 18.91
CA ASP A 43 50.68 -3.55 20.36
C ASP A 43 49.52 -4.53 20.60
N ASP A 44 49.90 -5.75 20.98
CA ASP A 44 49.02 -6.76 21.55
C ASP A 44 48.57 -6.29 22.94
N ASP A 45 47.42 -5.68 23.07
CA ASP A 45 46.68 -5.61 24.30
C ASP A 45 45.41 -6.48 24.18
N ASP A 46 45.59 -7.75 24.59
CA ASP A 46 44.49 -8.66 24.90
C ASP A 46 43.67 -8.10 26.08
N ASP A 47 42.67 -7.27 25.80
CA ASP A 47 41.62 -6.95 26.76
C ASP A 47 40.38 -7.81 26.42
N ASP A 48 40.39 -9.03 26.97
CA ASP A 48 39.24 -9.92 27.04
C ASP A 48 38.13 -9.28 27.92
N GLY A 49 37.59 -8.18 27.48
CA GLY A 49 36.36 -7.62 28.03
C GLY A 49 35.20 -8.54 27.71
N GLU A 50 34.86 -9.42 28.65
CA GLU A 50 33.55 -10.07 28.69
C GLU A 50 32.47 -8.99 28.63
N TRP A 51 31.85 -8.81 27.45
CA TRP A 51 30.60 -8.09 27.33
C TRP A 51 29.53 -8.95 27.99
N GLU A 52 29.33 -8.74 29.30
CA GLU A 52 28.10 -9.22 29.95
C GLU A 52 26.92 -8.57 29.22
N THR A 53 26.21 -9.37 28.46
CA THR A 53 24.92 -9.00 27.89
C THR A 53 23.92 -8.97 29.05
N GLU A 54 23.88 -7.85 29.76
CA GLU A 54 22.78 -7.48 30.64
C GLU A 54 21.65 -6.96 29.75
N ASP A 55 20.89 -7.83 29.11
CA ASP A 55 19.61 -7.44 28.48
C ASP A 55 18.72 -8.66 28.19
N ASP A 56 18.38 -9.44 29.22
CA ASP A 56 17.40 -10.52 29.00
C ASP A 56 16.36 -10.68 30.15
N GLU A 57 16.11 -9.65 30.95
CA GLU A 57 15.13 -9.77 32.03
C GLU A 57 14.00 -8.73 32.03
N ASN A 58 13.65 -8.14 30.87
CA ASN A 58 12.43 -7.32 30.82
C ASN A 58 11.72 -7.39 29.46
N MET A 59 11.57 -8.60 28.91
CA MET A 59 10.52 -8.81 27.91
C MET A 59 9.18 -8.70 28.63
N GLU A 60 8.56 -7.52 28.57
CA GLU A 60 7.13 -7.41 28.85
C GLU A 60 6.44 -8.49 28.01
N VAL A 61 5.77 -9.41 28.68
CA VAL A 61 4.99 -10.46 28.01
C VAL A 61 3.92 -9.72 27.20
N VAL A 62 4.16 -9.58 25.89
CA VAL A 62 3.19 -8.97 24.99
C VAL A 62 1.95 -9.84 25.08
N ARG A 63 0.85 -9.24 25.50
CA ARG A 63 -0.46 -9.90 25.54
C ARG A 63 -0.78 -10.39 24.13
N ASP A 64 -0.96 -11.70 23.97
CA ASP A 64 -1.37 -12.32 22.71
C ASP A 64 -2.79 -12.84 22.82
N ASP A 65 -3.73 -12.18 22.14
CA ASP A 65 -5.14 -12.50 22.09
C ASP A 65 -5.50 -13.36 20.86
N SER A 66 -4.51 -13.74 20.03
CA SER A 66 -4.77 -14.48 18.80
C SER A 66 -5.23 -15.92 19.05
N ASP A 67 -6.22 -16.34 18.29
CA ASP A 67 -6.71 -17.74 18.29
C ASP A 67 -5.82 -18.64 17.44
N LEU A 68 -5.16 -18.08 16.41
CA LEU A 68 -4.24 -18.79 15.54
C LEU A 68 -3.14 -17.85 15.03
N THR A 69 -1.91 -18.37 15.02
CA THR A 69 -0.75 -17.70 14.42
C THR A 69 -0.22 -18.50 13.24
N PHE A 70 -0.21 -17.89 12.06
CA PHE A 70 0.42 -18.40 10.85
C PHE A 70 1.86 -17.87 10.74
N SER A 71 2.86 -18.78 10.81
CA SER A 71 4.29 -18.46 10.92
C SER A 71 5.12 -19.15 9.82
N ARG A 72 4.62 -19.15 8.59
CA ARG A 72 5.35 -19.75 7.46
C ARG A 72 6.25 -18.77 6.75
N HIS A 73 5.94 -17.48 6.83
CA HIS A 73 6.82 -16.44 6.31
C HIS A 73 8.13 -16.35 7.09
N THR A 74 9.22 -16.11 6.39
CA THR A 74 10.56 -15.96 6.99
C THR A 74 10.95 -14.51 7.22
N LYS A 75 10.20 -13.58 6.60
CA LYS A 75 10.34 -12.13 6.72
C LYS A 75 8.97 -11.47 6.88
N ALA A 76 8.92 -10.12 6.89
CA ALA A 76 7.69 -9.34 7.07
C ALA A 76 6.56 -9.77 6.12
N VAL A 77 5.31 -9.74 6.61
CA VAL A 77 4.11 -10.04 5.81
C VAL A 77 3.47 -8.73 5.41
N PHE A 78 3.50 -8.40 4.12
CA PHE A 78 3.11 -7.09 3.61
C PHE A 78 1.64 -6.97 3.25
N CYS A 79 1.03 -8.03 2.77
CA CYS A 79 -0.33 -7.98 2.25
C CYS A 79 -1.14 -9.22 2.64
N LEU A 80 -2.46 -9.02 2.72
CA LEU A 80 -3.40 -10.03 3.15
C LEU A 80 -4.73 -9.88 2.40
N SER A 81 -5.36 -10.98 2.03
CA SER A 81 -6.75 -10.99 1.55
C SER A 81 -7.50 -12.22 2.04
N LEU A 82 -8.78 -12.05 2.32
CA LEU A 82 -9.70 -13.13 2.67
C LEU A 82 -10.48 -13.60 1.47
N ASP A 83 -10.78 -14.89 1.42
CA ASP A 83 -11.68 -15.48 0.44
C ASP A 83 -13.09 -14.86 0.57
N PRO A 84 -13.59 -14.14 -0.45
CA PRO A 84 -14.82 -13.37 -0.34
C PRO A 84 -16.10 -14.21 -0.29
N LYS A 85 -16.05 -15.53 -0.62
CA LYS A 85 -17.22 -16.40 -0.62
C LYS A 85 -17.44 -17.13 0.70
N SER A 86 -16.39 -17.79 1.20
CA SER A 86 -16.53 -18.66 2.35
C SER A 86 -15.88 -18.12 3.61
N ASN A 87 -15.03 -17.09 3.49
CA ASN A 87 -14.19 -16.57 4.57
C ASN A 87 -13.42 -17.69 5.30
N SER A 88 -13.04 -18.74 4.57
CA SER A 88 -12.35 -19.91 5.14
C SER A 88 -10.86 -19.95 4.81
N LEU A 89 -10.44 -19.16 3.82
CA LEU A 89 -9.07 -19.06 3.34
C LEU A 89 -8.56 -17.64 3.46
N ALA A 90 -7.26 -17.54 3.70
CA ALA A 90 -6.50 -16.31 3.54
C ALA A 90 -5.39 -16.51 2.50
N VAL A 91 -5.00 -15.45 1.84
CA VAL A 91 -3.73 -15.34 1.12
C VAL A 91 -2.89 -14.27 1.77
N THR A 92 -1.62 -14.56 2.01
CA THR A 92 -0.62 -13.61 2.54
C THR A 92 0.58 -13.56 1.63
N GLY A 93 1.13 -12.38 1.41
CA GLY A 93 2.36 -12.16 0.66
C GLY A 93 3.38 -11.40 1.52
N GLY A 94 4.66 -11.70 1.33
CA GLY A 94 5.70 -11.17 2.21
C GLY A 94 6.99 -10.78 1.50
N GLU A 95 7.86 -10.21 2.29
CA GLU A 95 9.23 -9.80 1.92
C GLU A 95 10.14 -11.00 1.58
N ASP A 96 9.69 -12.22 1.87
CA ASP A 96 10.39 -13.47 1.55
C ASP A 96 10.10 -13.98 0.13
N ASP A 97 9.66 -13.12 -0.77
CA ASP A 97 9.38 -13.37 -2.18
C ASP A 97 8.36 -14.50 -2.41
N THR A 98 7.53 -14.75 -1.41
CA THR A 98 6.56 -15.85 -1.42
C THR A 98 5.18 -15.37 -0.96
N ALA A 99 4.15 -15.98 -1.52
CA ALA A 99 2.81 -15.86 -0.96
C ALA A 99 2.24 -17.23 -0.63
N PHE A 100 1.40 -17.30 0.39
CA PHE A 100 0.74 -18.53 0.84
C PHE A 100 -0.77 -18.38 0.82
N VAL A 101 -1.47 -19.36 0.24
CA VAL A 101 -2.90 -19.54 0.47
C VAL A 101 -3.06 -20.60 1.55
N TRP A 102 -3.73 -20.25 2.64
CA TRP A 102 -3.86 -21.11 3.81
C TRP A 102 -5.25 -21.09 4.42
N ARG A 103 -5.58 -22.11 5.20
CA ARG A 103 -6.89 -22.27 5.83
C ARG A 103 -6.90 -21.55 7.18
N LEU A 104 -7.92 -20.73 7.42
CA LEU A 104 -8.08 -19.95 8.65
C LEU A 104 -8.34 -20.78 9.89
N ALA A 105 -8.93 -21.97 9.73
CA ALA A 105 -9.31 -22.83 10.87
C ALA A 105 -8.12 -23.51 11.57
N ASP A 106 -7.04 -23.80 10.85
CA ASP A 106 -5.93 -24.61 11.34
C ASP A 106 -4.54 -24.17 10.84
N GLY A 107 -4.48 -23.14 9.99
CA GLY A 107 -3.21 -22.66 9.41
C GLY A 107 -2.60 -23.58 8.35
N GLU A 108 -3.36 -24.60 7.84
CA GLU A 108 -2.85 -25.50 6.81
C GLU A 108 -2.58 -24.73 5.50
N VAL A 109 -1.34 -24.82 4.98
CA VAL A 109 -0.98 -24.27 3.68
C VAL A 109 -1.60 -25.11 2.57
N LEU A 110 -2.42 -24.48 1.74
CA LEU A 110 -3.07 -25.13 0.61
C LEU A 110 -2.29 -24.91 -0.69
N LEU A 111 -1.69 -23.73 -0.87
CA LEU A 111 -0.92 -23.37 -2.04
C LEU A 111 0.22 -22.44 -1.62
N GLU A 112 1.43 -22.74 -2.09
CA GLU A 112 2.60 -21.89 -2.00
C GLU A 112 2.84 -21.24 -3.37
N CYS A 113 2.71 -19.91 -3.43
CA CYS A 113 2.87 -19.12 -4.64
C CYS A 113 4.34 -18.68 -4.75
N THR A 114 5.13 -19.43 -5.48
CA THR A 114 6.57 -19.24 -5.59
C THR A 114 7.02 -18.65 -6.92
N GLY A 115 8.33 -18.33 -7.04
CA GLY A 115 8.95 -17.84 -8.28
C GLY A 115 8.69 -16.37 -8.54
N HIS A 116 8.38 -15.58 -7.51
CA HIS A 116 8.54 -14.15 -7.49
C HIS A 116 10.03 -13.78 -7.41
N LYS A 117 10.38 -12.60 -7.90
CA LYS A 117 11.78 -12.12 -8.00
C LYS A 117 12.13 -11.14 -6.88
N ASP A 118 11.11 -10.63 -6.20
CA ASP A 118 11.20 -9.64 -5.15
C ASP A 118 9.99 -9.78 -4.20
N SER A 119 9.94 -8.96 -3.19
CA SER A 119 8.91 -8.93 -2.16
C SER A 119 7.50 -8.88 -2.73
N VAL A 120 6.63 -9.79 -2.26
CA VAL A 120 5.23 -9.83 -2.68
C VAL A 120 4.44 -8.76 -1.92
N ILE A 121 4.12 -7.67 -2.60
CA ILE A 121 3.41 -6.51 -2.04
C ILE A 121 1.90 -6.53 -2.28
N SER A 122 1.41 -7.41 -3.13
CA SER A 122 -0.01 -7.52 -3.42
C SER A 122 -0.41 -8.98 -3.55
N ALA A 123 -1.43 -9.38 -2.80
CA ALA A 123 -2.04 -10.71 -2.88
C ALA A 123 -3.53 -10.61 -2.63
N SER A 124 -4.36 -11.09 -3.56
CA SER A 124 -5.82 -11.02 -3.39
C SER A 124 -6.59 -12.11 -4.13
N PHE A 125 -7.75 -12.47 -3.56
CA PHE A 125 -8.69 -13.38 -4.20
C PHE A 125 -9.56 -12.66 -5.25
N SER A 126 -9.89 -13.36 -6.34
CA SER A 126 -10.94 -12.94 -7.25
C SER A 126 -12.31 -12.96 -6.57
N HIS A 127 -13.28 -12.19 -7.12
CA HIS A 127 -14.64 -12.04 -6.59
C HIS A 127 -15.39 -13.36 -6.36
N ASP A 128 -15.01 -14.41 -7.05
CA ASP A 128 -15.62 -15.74 -6.97
C ASP A 128 -14.75 -16.75 -6.21
N SER A 129 -13.63 -16.31 -5.60
CA SER A 129 -12.67 -17.13 -4.85
C SER A 129 -11.99 -18.24 -5.68
N ALA A 130 -12.15 -18.21 -7.01
CA ALA A 130 -11.58 -19.23 -7.88
C ALA A 130 -10.10 -19.01 -8.17
N LEU A 131 -9.67 -17.76 -8.18
CA LEU A 131 -8.31 -17.33 -8.52
C LEU A 131 -7.71 -16.49 -7.40
N VAL A 132 -6.38 -16.53 -7.32
CA VAL A 132 -5.55 -15.63 -6.52
C VAL A 132 -4.59 -14.91 -7.45
N VAL A 133 -4.43 -13.61 -7.29
CA VAL A 133 -3.36 -12.84 -7.88
C VAL A 133 -2.29 -12.58 -6.82
N THR A 134 -1.04 -12.66 -7.21
CA THR A 134 0.12 -12.21 -6.44
C THR A 134 0.98 -11.31 -7.31
N GLY A 135 1.51 -10.24 -6.75
CA GLY A 135 2.37 -9.28 -7.45
C GLY A 135 3.53 -8.85 -6.59
N ASP A 136 4.73 -8.88 -7.15
CA ASP A 136 5.95 -8.47 -6.45
C ASP A 136 6.42 -7.05 -6.85
N MET A 137 7.35 -6.50 -6.09
CA MET A 137 7.88 -5.14 -6.29
C MET A 137 8.56 -4.99 -7.66
N SER A 138 9.18 -6.05 -8.19
CA SER A 138 9.83 -6.02 -9.53
C SER A 138 8.85 -5.99 -10.70
N GLY A 139 7.54 -6.05 -10.43
CA GLY A 139 6.49 -6.01 -11.44
C GLY A 139 6.03 -7.36 -11.97
N LEU A 140 6.49 -8.46 -11.42
CA LEU A 140 6.02 -9.79 -11.81
C LEU A 140 4.67 -10.09 -11.14
N ILE A 141 3.63 -10.19 -11.96
CA ILE A 141 2.27 -10.53 -11.55
C ILE A 141 1.98 -11.97 -11.95
N LYS A 142 1.48 -12.77 -11.02
CA LYS A 142 1.09 -14.17 -11.26
C LYS A 142 -0.34 -14.40 -10.84
N VAL A 143 -1.03 -15.29 -11.57
CA VAL A 143 -2.39 -15.72 -11.23
C VAL A 143 -2.44 -17.23 -11.07
N TRP A 144 -3.02 -17.65 -9.97
CA TRP A 144 -3.09 -19.02 -9.52
C TRP A 144 -4.54 -19.49 -9.45
N LYS A 145 -4.78 -20.73 -9.87
CA LYS A 145 -6.08 -21.34 -9.69
C LYS A 145 -6.12 -22.09 -8.35
N VAL A 146 -6.99 -21.65 -7.44
CA VAL A 146 -7.05 -22.17 -6.06
C VAL A 146 -7.35 -23.69 -6.03
N GLU A 147 -8.28 -24.16 -6.87
CA GLU A 147 -8.68 -25.56 -6.92
C GLU A 147 -7.57 -26.51 -7.37
N THR A 148 -6.84 -26.17 -8.45
CA THR A 148 -5.80 -27.02 -9.04
C THR A 148 -4.42 -26.73 -8.48
N LYS A 149 -4.24 -25.61 -7.78
CA LYS A 149 -2.96 -25.12 -7.22
C LYS A 149 -1.90 -24.82 -8.30
N GLU A 150 -2.34 -24.48 -9.50
CA GLU A 150 -1.46 -24.23 -10.65
C GLU A 150 -1.42 -22.74 -10.98
N GLU A 151 -0.24 -22.26 -11.39
CA GLU A 151 -0.11 -20.98 -12.06
C GLU A 151 -0.78 -21.07 -13.44
N ILE A 152 -1.72 -20.19 -13.70
CA ILE A 152 -2.49 -20.19 -14.97
C ILE A 152 -2.13 -19.01 -15.88
N TRP A 153 -1.49 -18.00 -15.34
CA TRP A 153 -1.08 -16.80 -16.07
C TRP A 153 -0.02 -16.02 -15.29
N SER A 154 0.91 -15.41 -16.01
CA SER A 154 1.87 -14.46 -15.47
C SER A 154 2.20 -13.37 -16.48
N PHE A 155 2.58 -12.21 -15.98
CA PHE A 155 3.02 -11.07 -16.77
C PHE A 155 3.98 -10.20 -15.96
N GLU A 156 4.94 -9.57 -16.64
CA GLU A 156 5.92 -8.68 -16.02
C GLU A 156 5.69 -7.25 -16.56
N VAL A 157 5.45 -6.32 -15.65
CA VAL A 157 5.37 -4.87 -15.92
C VAL A 157 6.62 -4.17 -15.36
N GLY A 158 6.69 -2.86 -15.37
CA GLY A 158 7.65 -2.12 -14.51
C GLY A 158 7.29 -2.23 -13.03
N ASP A 159 8.07 -1.63 -12.16
CA ASP A 159 7.90 -1.72 -10.70
C ASP A 159 6.45 -1.50 -10.28
N LEU A 160 5.90 -2.55 -9.65
CA LEU A 160 4.49 -2.61 -9.30
C LEU A 160 4.19 -1.77 -8.07
N GLN A 161 3.07 -1.07 -8.08
CA GLN A 161 2.58 -0.33 -6.93
C GLN A 161 1.36 -0.99 -6.29
N TRP A 162 0.44 -1.48 -7.10
CA TRP A 162 -0.77 -2.14 -6.66
C TRP A 162 -1.40 -2.99 -7.76
N VAL A 163 -2.18 -3.99 -7.36
CA VAL A 163 -3.04 -4.80 -8.24
C VAL A 163 -4.42 -4.92 -7.64
N GLU A 164 -5.46 -4.84 -8.46
CA GLU A 164 -6.85 -5.00 -8.05
C GLU A 164 -7.63 -5.87 -9.01
N TRP A 165 -8.48 -6.75 -8.46
CA TRP A 165 -9.47 -7.50 -9.21
C TRP A 165 -10.69 -6.65 -9.54
N HIS A 166 -11.22 -6.85 -10.74
CA HIS A 166 -12.54 -6.33 -11.08
C HIS A 166 -13.62 -6.99 -10.20
N PRO A 167 -14.61 -6.23 -9.69
CA PRO A 167 -15.57 -6.72 -8.70
C PRO A 167 -16.49 -7.86 -9.16
N CYS A 168 -16.61 -8.08 -10.48
CA CYS A 168 -17.55 -9.07 -11.04
C CYS A 168 -16.97 -9.89 -12.20
N ALA A 169 -15.69 -9.79 -12.53
CA ALA A 169 -15.06 -10.47 -13.67
C ALA A 169 -13.61 -10.82 -13.37
N HIS A 170 -13.07 -11.81 -14.09
CA HIS A 170 -11.64 -12.13 -14.02
C HIS A 170 -10.83 -11.12 -14.88
N VAL A 171 -10.81 -9.90 -14.43
CA VAL A 171 -10.03 -8.80 -15.00
C VAL A 171 -9.18 -8.19 -13.90
N LEU A 172 -7.90 -8.01 -14.17
CA LEU A 172 -6.95 -7.34 -13.28
C LEU A 172 -6.70 -5.92 -13.77
N LEU A 173 -6.52 -5.01 -12.83
CA LEU A 173 -6.00 -3.66 -13.05
C LEU A 173 -4.78 -3.49 -12.15
N ALA A 174 -3.68 -2.95 -12.69
CA ALA A 174 -2.45 -2.69 -11.94
C ALA A 174 -1.88 -1.32 -12.27
N GLY A 175 -1.24 -0.70 -11.30
CA GLY A 175 -0.50 0.55 -11.45
C GLY A 175 0.99 0.34 -11.23
N THR A 176 1.83 1.09 -11.99
CA THR A 176 3.28 1.01 -11.96
C THR A 176 3.91 2.34 -11.55
N ASP A 177 5.18 2.31 -11.21
CA ASP A 177 5.98 3.49 -10.86
C ASP A 177 6.15 4.48 -12.02
N GLU A 178 6.17 3.99 -13.27
CA GLU A 178 6.17 4.84 -14.47
C GLU A 178 4.82 5.58 -14.69
N GLY A 179 3.83 5.31 -13.85
CA GLY A 179 2.49 5.89 -13.91
C GLY A 179 1.58 5.28 -14.97
N SER A 180 2.02 4.25 -15.64
CA SER A 180 1.17 3.48 -16.54
C SER A 180 0.25 2.55 -15.74
N CYS A 181 -0.98 2.41 -16.19
CA CYS A 181 -1.88 1.41 -15.63
C CYS A 181 -2.20 0.36 -16.68
N TRP A 182 -2.28 -0.87 -16.26
CA TRP A 182 -2.46 -2.03 -17.10
C TRP A 182 -3.72 -2.78 -16.72
N MET A 183 -4.47 -3.26 -17.69
CA MET A 183 -5.66 -4.08 -17.46
C MET A 183 -5.58 -5.34 -18.31
N TRP A 184 -5.78 -6.51 -17.68
CA TRP A 184 -5.77 -7.81 -18.35
C TRP A 184 -7.04 -8.59 -18.09
N LYS A 185 -7.49 -9.31 -19.09
CA LYS A 185 -8.51 -10.34 -18.96
C LYS A 185 -7.85 -11.69 -18.71
N ILE A 186 -8.19 -12.33 -17.63
CA ILE A 186 -7.60 -13.59 -17.18
C ILE A 186 -8.51 -14.76 -17.59
N PRO A 187 -7.97 -15.88 -18.10
CA PRO A 187 -6.56 -16.16 -18.34
C PRO A 187 -6.09 -15.81 -19.78
N SER A 188 -6.90 -15.16 -20.62
CA SER A 188 -6.56 -14.94 -22.03
C SER A 188 -5.35 -14.02 -22.23
N GLY A 189 -5.03 -13.18 -21.25
CA GLY A 189 -3.95 -12.20 -21.36
C GLY A 189 -4.25 -11.01 -22.28
N GLU A 190 -5.49 -10.88 -22.78
CA GLU A 190 -5.89 -9.68 -23.52
C GLU A 190 -5.63 -8.45 -22.65
N CYS A 191 -4.79 -7.53 -23.15
CA CYS A 191 -4.28 -6.41 -22.41
C CYS A 191 -4.75 -5.07 -22.96
N LYS A 192 -4.95 -4.10 -22.05
CA LYS A 192 -5.16 -2.69 -22.36
C LYS A 192 -4.32 -1.85 -21.42
N THR A 193 -3.69 -0.80 -21.96
CA THR A 193 -2.89 0.14 -21.18
C THR A 193 -3.53 1.51 -21.12
N PHE A 194 -3.36 2.18 -20.00
CA PHE A 194 -3.80 3.55 -19.73
C PHE A 194 -2.56 4.38 -19.42
N SER A 195 -2.22 5.31 -20.30
CA SER A 195 -1.02 6.13 -20.14
C SER A 195 -1.19 7.14 -19.01
N GLY A 196 -0.30 7.08 -18.04
CA GLY A 196 -0.25 8.01 -16.92
C GLY A 196 0.39 9.36 -17.23
N SER A 197 0.83 10.04 -16.18
CA SER A 197 1.51 11.35 -16.25
C SER A 197 3.04 11.23 -16.34
N GLY A 198 3.60 10.02 -16.24
CA GLY A 198 5.03 9.79 -16.13
C GLY A 198 5.54 9.88 -14.68
N CYS A 199 4.64 9.90 -13.69
CA CYS A 199 4.92 9.75 -12.27
C CYS A 199 4.15 8.57 -11.71
N GLN A 200 4.59 8.03 -10.61
CA GLN A 200 4.09 6.82 -9.96
C GLN A 200 2.56 6.81 -9.78
N ALA A 201 1.91 5.71 -10.18
CA ALA A 201 0.50 5.45 -9.90
C ALA A 201 0.39 4.78 -8.51
N THR A 202 0.24 5.59 -7.46
CA THR A 202 0.38 5.16 -6.07
C THR A 202 -0.77 4.34 -5.53
N CYS A 203 -1.98 4.60 -6.02
CA CYS A 203 -3.19 3.88 -5.59
C CYS A 203 -4.25 3.87 -6.69
N GLY A 204 -5.09 2.85 -6.70
CA GLY A 204 -6.16 2.73 -7.70
C GLY A 204 -7.32 1.87 -7.22
N LYS A 205 -8.52 2.17 -7.71
CA LYS A 205 -9.74 1.41 -7.42
C LYS A 205 -10.65 1.36 -8.63
N ILE A 206 -11.21 0.17 -8.90
CA ILE A 206 -12.30 0.00 -9.85
C ILE A 206 -13.61 0.39 -9.16
N LEU A 207 -14.42 1.24 -9.79
CA LEU A 207 -15.70 1.61 -9.23
C LEU A 207 -16.67 0.42 -9.21
N PRO A 208 -17.66 0.40 -8.31
CA PRO A 208 -18.64 -0.69 -8.22
C PRO A 208 -19.44 -0.95 -9.49
N ASP A 209 -19.50 0.02 -10.42
CA ASP A 209 -20.13 -0.14 -11.72
C ASP A 209 -19.34 -1.05 -12.67
N GLY A 210 -18.06 -1.32 -12.37
CA GLY A 210 -17.16 -2.13 -13.19
C GLY A 210 -16.71 -1.48 -14.51
N TYR A 211 -17.11 -0.25 -14.79
CA TYR A 211 -16.77 0.44 -16.05
C TYR A 211 -15.76 1.55 -15.90
N ARG A 212 -15.59 2.06 -14.69
CA ARG A 212 -14.71 3.17 -14.38
C ARG A 212 -13.68 2.76 -13.34
N ALA A 213 -12.51 3.39 -13.43
CA ALA A 213 -11.49 3.32 -12.39
C ALA A 213 -11.03 4.71 -12.00
N VAL A 214 -10.63 4.85 -10.75
CA VAL A 214 -9.98 6.06 -10.21
C VAL A 214 -8.56 5.68 -9.83
N ILE A 215 -7.61 6.50 -10.26
CA ILE A 215 -6.19 6.27 -10.03
C ILE A 215 -5.58 7.55 -9.47
N GLY A 216 -4.88 7.41 -8.36
CA GLY A 216 -4.11 8.46 -7.70
C GLY A 216 -2.63 8.37 -8.05
N TYR A 217 -1.98 9.52 -8.10
CA TYR A 217 -0.59 9.64 -8.54
C TYR A 217 0.27 10.38 -7.51
N GLU A 218 1.57 10.17 -7.62
CA GLU A 218 2.59 10.82 -6.81
C GLU A 218 2.59 12.35 -6.95
N ASP A 219 2.23 12.86 -8.13
CA ASP A 219 2.14 14.30 -8.40
C ASP A 219 0.89 14.97 -7.79
N GLY A 220 0.11 14.26 -6.98
CA GLY A 220 -1.11 14.76 -6.36
C GLY A 220 -2.33 14.76 -7.29
N THR A 221 -2.20 14.26 -8.51
CA THR A 221 -3.32 14.20 -9.47
C THR A 221 -4.17 12.96 -9.25
N VAL A 222 -5.47 13.09 -9.57
CA VAL A 222 -6.40 11.97 -9.62
C VAL A 222 -6.99 11.89 -11.04
N ARG A 223 -6.93 10.69 -11.63
CA ARG A 223 -7.50 10.44 -12.95
C ARG A 223 -8.66 9.45 -12.87
N ILE A 224 -9.69 9.73 -13.61
CA ILE A 224 -10.86 8.87 -13.72
C ILE A 224 -10.94 8.35 -15.15
N TRP A 225 -10.96 7.02 -15.29
CA TRP A 225 -10.91 6.34 -16.58
C TRP A 225 -12.19 5.58 -16.88
N ASP A 226 -12.58 5.55 -18.16
CA ASP A 226 -13.49 4.56 -18.72
C ASP A 226 -12.68 3.33 -19.15
N LEU A 227 -12.84 2.23 -18.43
CA LEU A 227 -12.10 0.99 -18.67
C LEU A 227 -12.45 0.33 -20.00
N LYS A 228 -13.71 0.50 -20.45
CA LYS A 228 -14.17 -0.09 -21.71
C LYS A 228 -13.60 0.65 -22.92
N GLN A 229 -13.64 1.98 -22.90
CA GLN A 229 -13.18 2.80 -24.02
C GLN A 229 -11.68 3.08 -23.96
N GLY A 230 -11.06 3.01 -22.76
CA GLY A 230 -9.68 3.39 -22.53
C GLY A 230 -9.48 4.91 -22.54
N LEU A 231 -10.53 5.68 -22.24
CA LEU A 231 -10.51 7.13 -22.27
C LEU A 231 -10.44 7.71 -20.87
N GLN A 232 -9.60 8.73 -20.69
CA GLN A 232 -9.60 9.55 -19.48
C GLN A 232 -10.88 10.42 -19.48
N LEU A 233 -11.75 10.20 -18.48
CA LEU A 233 -12.99 10.97 -18.34
C LEU A 233 -12.73 12.31 -17.64
N HIS A 234 -11.97 12.27 -16.55
CA HIS A 234 -11.63 13.45 -15.74
C HIS A 234 -10.19 13.42 -15.28
N LEU A 235 -9.63 14.62 -15.08
CA LEU A 235 -8.34 14.86 -14.45
C LEU A 235 -8.54 15.92 -13.36
N VAL A 236 -8.29 15.57 -12.12
CA VAL A 236 -8.29 16.47 -10.97
C VAL A 236 -6.84 16.85 -10.68
N LYS A 237 -6.51 18.14 -10.77
CA LYS A 237 -5.15 18.67 -10.60
C LYS A 237 -5.16 20.13 -10.16
N GLY A 238 -3.98 20.67 -9.84
CA GLY A 238 -3.81 22.07 -9.45
C GLY A 238 -4.47 22.34 -8.09
N GLU A 239 -5.29 23.38 -7.98
CA GLU A 239 -5.96 23.75 -6.73
C GLU A 239 -6.97 22.67 -6.25
N ASP A 240 -7.62 21.98 -7.20
CA ASP A 240 -8.54 20.87 -6.88
C ASP A 240 -7.77 19.56 -6.57
N GLY A 241 -6.57 19.34 -7.14
CA GLY A 241 -5.68 18.21 -6.86
C GLY A 241 -5.02 18.33 -5.49
N HIS A 242 -4.42 17.21 -5.01
CA HIS A 242 -3.56 17.23 -3.84
C HIS A 242 -2.24 17.97 -4.13
N GLN A 243 -1.59 18.46 -3.07
CA GLN A 243 -0.30 19.17 -3.17
C GLN A 243 0.88 18.24 -2.84
N GLY A 244 0.64 16.97 -2.66
CA GLY A 244 1.62 15.91 -2.40
C GLY A 244 1.11 14.57 -2.91
N PRO A 245 1.96 13.52 -2.85
CA PRO A 245 1.61 12.17 -3.27
C PRO A 245 0.30 11.69 -2.65
N LEU A 246 -0.52 10.98 -3.45
CA LEU A 246 -1.63 10.23 -2.89
C LEU A 246 -1.09 8.97 -2.22
N THR A 247 -1.66 8.62 -1.06
CA THR A 247 -1.31 7.43 -0.30
C THR A 247 -2.40 6.37 -0.38
N CYS A 248 -3.64 6.81 -0.36
CA CYS A 248 -4.79 5.91 -0.26
C CYS A 248 -6.03 6.45 -0.97
N LEU A 249 -6.96 5.53 -1.25
CA LEU A 249 -8.19 5.83 -1.97
C LEU A 249 -9.30 4.87 -1.53
N SER A 250 -10.51 5.39 -1.35
CA SER A 250 -11.71 4.61 -1.06
C SER A 250 -12.87 5.06 -1.93
N VAL A 251 -13.78 4.13 -2.22
CA VAL A 251 -14.97 4.39 -3.03
C VAL A 251 -16.20 3.96 -2.24
N ASN A 252 -17.27 4.74 -2.26
CA ASN A 252 -18.52 4.35 -1.63
C ASN A 252 -19.27 3.28 -2.44
N ASP A 253 -20.19 2.55 -1.82
CA ASP A 253 -20.88 1.40 -2.42
C ASP A 253 -21.62 1.72 -3.73
N THR A 254 -22.08 2.96 -3.90
CA THR A 254 -22.78 3.38 -5.11
C THR A 254 -21.85 3.84 -6.24
N GLY A 255 -20.55 3.98 -5.97
CA GLY A 255 -19.59 4.54 -6.91
C GLY A 255 -19.84 6.01 -7.26
N SER A 256 -20.59 6.72 -6.42
CA SER A 256 -20.94 8.14 -6.62
C SER A 256 -19.98 9.11 -5.94
N LEU A 257 -19.20 8.62 -4.98
CA LEU A 257 -18.20 9.38 -4.23
C LEU A 257 -16.91 8.58 -4.13
N VAL A 258 -15.80 9.31 -4.19
CA VAL A 258 -14.44 8.80 -3.99
C VAL A 258 -13.77 9.66 -2.93
N LEU A 259 -13.11 9.04 -1.98
CA LEU A 259 -12.32 9.70 -0.96
C LEU A 259 -10.85 9.37 -1.22
N THR A 260 -10.01 10.40 -1.27
CA THR A 260 -8.57 10.29 -1.49
C THR A 260 -7.81 10.86 -0.29
N GLY A 261 -6.73 10.22 0.10
CA GLY A 261 -5.79 10.70 1.11
C GLY A 261 -4.42 11.01 0.52
N SER A 262 -3.69 11.91 1.15
CA SER A 262 -2.39 12.37 0.65
C SER A 262 -1.42 12.74 1.77
N VAL A 263 -0.15 12.74 1.42
CA VAL A 263 0.95 13.26 2.24
C VAL A 263 0.76 14.75 2.57
N ASP A 264 -0.07 15.49 1.80
CA ASP A 264 -0.41 16.89 2.08
C ASP A 264 -1.30 17.11 3.32
N CYS A 265 -1.49 16.07 4.13
CA CYS A 265 -2.30 16.06 5.36
C CYS A 265 -3.81 16.31 5.11
N THR A 266 -4.29 16.15 3.89
CA THR A 266 -5.70 16.33 3.55
C THR A 266 -6.33 15.05 2.98
N ALA A 267 -7.63 14.91 3.21
CA ALA A 267 -8.44 13.97 2.46
C ALA A 267 -9.47 14.74 1.62
N LYS A 268 -9.66 14.36 0.36
CA LYS A 268 -10.56 15.04 -0.57
C LYS A 268 -11.68 14.11 -1.02
N LEU A 269 -12.90 14.63 -0.97
CA LEU A 269 -14.10 13.94 -1.43
C LEU A 269 -14.41 14.38 -2.86
N LEU A 270 -14.43 13.44 -3.78
CA LEU A 270 -14.61 13.64 -5.21
C LEU A 270 -15.92 13.04 -5.70
N ASN A 271 -16.53 13.68 -6.70
CA ASN A 271 -17.60 13.08 -7.48
C ASN A 271 -17.02 12.53 -8.80
N PRO A 272 -16.92 11.21 -9.02
CA PRO A 272 -16.27 10.63 -10.18
C PRO A 272 -17.05 10.80 -11.49
N LEU A 273 -18.32 11.19 -11.43
CA LEU A 273 -19.11 11.52 -12.65
C LEU A 273 -18.79 12.89 -13.21
N THR A 274 -18.44 13.84 -12.34
CA THR A 274 -18.20 15.23 -12.73
C THR A 274 -16.74 15.64 -12.66
N GLY A 275 -15.90 14.83 -12.01
CA GLY A 275 -14.49 15.15 -11.72
C GLY A 275 -14.30 16.30 -10.73
N LYS A 276 -15.32 16.67 -9.96
CA LYS A 276 -15.25 17.81 -9.03
C LYS A 276 -15.00 17.36 -7.60
N VAL A 277 -14.18 18.15 -6.89
CA VAL A 277 -14.03 18.08 -5.44
C VAL A 277 -15.32 18.59 -4.78
N VAL A 278 -15.88 17.81 -3.88
CA VAL A 278 -17.11 18.09 -3.13
C VAL A 278 -16.78 18.67 -1.74
N ALA A 279 -15.75 18.12 -1.11
CA ALA A 279 -15.29 18.55 0.21
C ALA A 279 -13.78 18.28 0.37
N VAL A 280 -13.16 19.05 1.26
CA VAL A 280 -11.77 18.85 1.71
C VAL A 280 -11.79 18.69 3.21
N PHE A 281 -11.21 17.61 3.71
CA PHE A 281 -11.10 17.30 5.13
C PHE A 281 -9.64 17.47 5.55
N SER A 282 -9.43 18.33 6.54
CA SER A 282 -8.13 18.53 7.20
C SER A 282 -8.33 18.55 8.71
N VAL A 283 -7.35 18.10 9.46
CA VAL A 283 -7.40 18.16 10.92
C VAL A 283 -7.36 19.63 11.33
N PRO A 284 -8.35 20.11 12.09
CA PRO A 284 -8.28 21.46 12.64
C PRO A 284 -7.06 21.55 13.58
N ASN A 285 -6.17 22.50 13.32
CA ASN A 285 -5.08 22.82 14.24
C ASN A 285 -5.68 23.47 15.48
N ASP A 286 -5.75 22.73 16.58
CA ASP A 286 -6.23 23.24 17.88
C ASP A 286 -5.25 24.24 18.53
N THR A 287 -4.07 24.46 17.96
CA THR A 287 -3.07 25.42 18.42
C THR A 287 -3.05 26.69 17.56
N LYS A 288 -4.10 27.53 17.69
CA LYS A 288 -3.97 28.97 17.47
C LYS A 288 -3.51 29.63 18.78
N GLU A 289 -2.38 29.29 19.30
CA GLU A 289 -1.60 30.23 20.12
C GLU A 289 -0.65 30.95 19.17
N CYS A 290 -0.83 32.29 19.18
CA CYS A 290 -0.02 33.24 18.47
C CYS A 290 1.45 33.10 18.91
N VAL A 291 2.25 32.38 18.14
CA VAL A 291 3.70 32.44 18.23
C VAL A 291 4.16 33.24 17.01
N ASP A 292 4.81 34.37 17.30
CA ASP A 292 5.33 35.31 16.34
C ASP A 292 6.21 34.60 15.30
N LYS A 293 5.97 34.90 14.02
CA LYS A 293 6.57 34.28 12.83
C LYS A 293 8.06 34.57 12.61
N GLU A 294 8.83 34.91 13.63
CA GLU A 294 10.22 35.37 13.44
C GLU A 294 11.32 34.42 13.96
N GLN A 295 10.99 33.23 14.47
CA GLN A 295 12.01 32.26 14.93
C GLN A 295 11.61 30.81 14.63
N MET A 296 11.50 30.42 13.38
CA MET A 296 11.50 29.01 12.97
C MET A 296 12.28 28.84 11.66
N GLU A 297 13.60 28.93 11.76
CA GLU A 297 14.51 28.21 10.88
C GLU A 297 14.69 26.81 11.49
N ASP A 298 14.46 25.75 10.67
CA ASP A 298 14.83 24.35 10.88
C ASP A 298 14.10 23.55 11.98
N THR A 299 12.77 23.57 12.04
CA THR A 299 12.02 22.40 12.46
C THR A 299 11.38 21.78 11.23
N GLU A 300 11.87 20.60 10.82
CA GLU A 300 11.16 19.71 9.89
C GLU A 300 9.73 19.61 10.40
N SER A 301 8.78 20.23 9.71
CA SER A 301 7.36 20.04 9.98
C SER A 301 7.11 18.57 9.66
N SER A 302 6.98 17.74 10.69
CA SER A 302 6.58 16.36 10.53
C SER A 302 5.28 16.36 9.74
N SER A 303 5.35 16.02 8.45
CA SER A 303 4.19 15.94 7.59
C SER A 303 3.33 14.79 8.11
N ASN A 304 2.18 15.10 8.69
CA ASN A 304 1.24 14.11 9.18
C ASN A 304 0.41 13.55 8.03
N SER A 305 0.98 12.62 7.28
CA SER A 305 0.33 12.04 6.10
C SER A 305 -0.96 11.29 6.45
N VAL A 306 -1.91 11.36 5.53
CA VAL A 306 -3.10 10.52 5.55
C VAL A 306 -2.71 9.14 5.02
N GLU A 307 -2.81 8.11 5.83
CA GLU A 307 -2.43 6.75 5.43
C GLU A 307 -3.62 5.88 5.02
N SER A 308 -4.80 6.15 5.59
CA SER A 308 -5.98 5.36 5.27
C SER A 308 -7.26 6.17 5.32
N VAL A 309 -8.18 5.87 4.39
CA VAL A 309 -9.48 6.53 4.28
C VAL A 309 -10.59 5.52 4.02
N GLY A 310 -11.80 5.77 4.54
CA GLY A 310 -12.92 4.85 4.34
C GLY A 310 -14.29 5.48 4.50
N PHE A 311 -15.27 4.88 3.81
CA PHE A 311 -16.70 5.23 3.91
C PHE A 311 -17.43 4.28 4.84
N CYS A 312 -18.26 4.82 5.73
CA CYS A 312 -19.27 4.04 6.44
C CYS A 312 -20.44 3.71 5.49
N ARG A 313 -20.84 2.43 5.43
CA ARG A 313 -21.94 1.99 4.54
C ARG A 313 -23.34 2.32 5.09
N VAL A 314 -23.48 2.39 6.41
CA VAL A 314 -24.77 2.57 7.07
C VAL A 314 -25.07 4.00 7.47
N LEU A 315 -24.08 4.86 7.56
CA LEU A 315 -24.19 6.28 7.91
C LEU A 315 -23.41 7.13 6.90
N PRO A 316 -23.79 8.39 6.68
CA PRO A 316 -23.07 9.28 5.76
C PRO A 316 -21.77 9.83 6.42
N LEU A 317 -20.90 8.92 6.83
CA LEU A 317 -19.65 9.23 7.51
C LEU A 317 -18.45 8.80 6.68
N VAL A 318 -17.36 9.53 6.84
CA VAL A 318 -16.02 9.14 6.38
C VAL A 318 -15.05 9.14 7.55
N ALA A 319 -14.10 8.22 7.52
CA ALA A 319 -12.99 8.19 8.46
C ALA A 319 -11.67 8.40 7.72
N VAL A 320 -10.75 9.06 8.38
CA VAL A 320 -9.39 9.33 7.93
C VAL A 320 -8.43 9.00 9.05
N GLY A 321 -7.45 8.15 8.77
CA GLY A 321 -6.37 7.76 9.65
C GLY A 321 -5.05 8.40 9.20
N PHE A 322 -4.27 8.87 10.17
CA PHE A 322 -3.03 9.59 9.95
C PHE A 322 -1.84 8.84 10.54
N LEU A 323 -0.66 9.12 10.01
CA LEU A 323 0.61 8.52 10.44
C LEU A 323 0.99 8.89 11.87
N ASP A 324 0.53 10.03 12.41
CA ASP A 324 0.74 10.42 13.80
C ASP A 324 -0.18 9.71 14.80
N GLY A 325 -1.06 8.81 14.33
CA GLY A 325 -2.06 8.14 15.15
C GLY A 325 -3.37 8.92 15.32
N THR A 326 -3.52 10.07 14.71
CA THR A 326 -4.80 10.77 14.68
C THR A 326 -5.81 9.97 13.84
N MET A 327 -7.02 9.75 14.36
CA MET A 327 -8.17 9.28 13.60
C MET A 327 -9.31 10.30 13.71
N VAL A 328 -9.90 10.66 12.59
CA VAL A 328 -11.02 11.61 12.57
C VAL A 328 -12.16 11.05 11.74
N ILE A 329 -13.38 11.19 12.27
CA ILE A 329 -14.62 10.88 11.56
C ILE A 329 -15.36 12.18 11.26
N TRP A 330 -15.69 12.38 9.99
CA TRP A 330 -16.52 13.49 9.52
C TRP A 330 -17.91 13.02 9.09
N ASP A 331 -18.88 13.87 9.35
CA ASP A 331 -20.20 13.79 8.73
C ASP A 331 -20.16 14.44 7.35
N ILE A 332 -20.51 13.70 6.31
CA ILE A 332 -20.39 14.15 4.92
C ILE A 332 -21.30 15.35 4.62
N PRO A 333 -22.62 15.32 4.97
CA PRO A 333 -23.53 16.43 4.65
C PRO A 333 -23.17 17.75 5.33
N SER A 334 -22.81 17.71 6.60
CA SER A 334 -22.46 18.91 7.36
C SER A 334 -21.01 19.32 7.26
N GLN A 335 -20.14 18.41 6.78
CA GLN A 335 -18.67 18.58 6.73
C GLN A 335 -18.06 18.93 8.11
N THR A 336 -18.68 18.43 9.18
CA THR A 336 -18.22 18.65 10.55
C THR A 336 -17.55 17.40 11.12
N VAL A 337 -16.59 17.61 12.01
CA VAL A 337 -15.96 16.52 12.79
C VAL A 337 -17.00 15.96 13.75
N ARG A 338 -17.20 14.64 13.69
CA ARG A 338 -18.05 13.90 14.61
C ARG A 338 -17.26 13.38 15.81
N HIS A 339 -16.11 12.76 15.54
CA HIS A 339 -15.20 12.24 16.55
C HIS A 339 -13.75 12.44 16.09
N LYS A 340 -12.86 12.64 17.06
CA LYS A 340 -11.40 12.69 16.87
C LYS A 340 -10.75 11.92 18.01
N TRP A 341 -9.82 11.07 17.66
CA TRP A 341 -8.99 10.31 18.60
C TRP A 341 -7.53 10.53 18.27
N GLN A 342 -6.69 10.39 19.29
CA GLN A 342 -5.25 10.37 19.18
C GLN A 342 -4.76 9.07 19.78
N LEU A 343 -4.22 8.19 18.92
CA LEU A 343 -3.53 6.99 19.31
C LEU A 343 -2.06 7.30 19.57
N GLN A 344 -1.37 6.40 20.24
CA GLN A 344 0.07 6.57 20.51
C GLN A 344 0.94 6.18 19.32
N ALA A 345 0.42 5.38 18.39
CA ALA A 345 1.11 4.90 17.21
C ALA A 345 0.32 5.23 15.94
N GLY A 346 1.03 5.37 14.83
CA GLY A 346 0.48 5.67 13.52
C GLY A 346 -0.54 4.66 13.06
N ILE A 347 -1.58 5.13 12.35
CA ILE A 347 -2.61 4.29 11.75
C ILE A 347 -2.16 3.96 10.32
N VAL A 348 -1.97 2.68 10.04
CA VAL A 348 -1.60 2.20 8.71
C VAL A 348 -2.83 1.97 7.85
N GLN A 349 -3.87 1.37 8.44
CA GLN A 349 -5.07 1.01 7.71
C GLN A 349 -6.30 1.15 8.57
N LEU A 350 -7.44 1.51 7.97
CA LEU A 350 -8.75 1.49 8.59
C LEU A 350 -9.78 0.80 7.71
N LEU A 351 -10.69 0.05 8.33
CA LEU A 351 -11.78 -0.66 7.67
C LEU A 351 -13.09 -0.41 8.39
N TRP A 352 -14.16 -0.17 7.62
CA TRP A 352 -15.51 -0.11 8.14
C TRP A 352 -16.20 -1.47 8.04
N GLU A 353 -16.97 -1.81 9.04
CA GLU A 353 -17.88 -2.95 8.98
C GLU A 353 -19.01 -2.71 7.96
N ASP A 354 -19.39 -3.76 7.23
CA ASP A 354 -20.38 -3.64 6.15
C ASP A 354 -21.78 -3.27 6.63
N HIS A 355 -22.17 -3.71 7.82
CA HIS A 355 -23.56 -3.64 8.32
C HIS A 355 -23.75 -2.80 9.56
N SER A 356 -22.72 -2.17 10.07
CA SER A 356 -22.77 -1.33 11.27
C SER A 356 -21.91 -0.06 11.11
N ALA A 357 -21.89 0.75 12.18
CA ALA A 357 -21.03 1.93 12.26
C ALA A 357 -19.75 1.66 13.08
N ILE A 358 -19.25 0.44 13.00
CA ILE A 358 -17.99 0.04 13.62
C ILE A 358 -16.86 0.25 12.63
N ILE A 359 -15.73 0.74 13.13
CA ILE A 359 -14.49 0.93 12.40
C ILE A 359 -13.35 0.21 13.12
N TYR A 360 -12.50 -0.40 12.34
CA TYR A 360 -11.28 -1.08 12.77
C TYR A 360 -10.08 -0.25 12.33
N THR A 361 -9.06 -0.15 13.19
CA THR A 361 -7.80 0.53 12.88
C THR A 361 -6.62 -0.36 13.20
N GLY A 362 -5.77 -0.64 12.20
CA GLY A 362 -4.48 -1.29 12.37
C GLY A 362 -3.38 -0.24 12.56
N SER A 363 -2.53 -0.44 13.53
CA SER A 363 -1.55 0.55 13.96
C SER A 363 -0.13 0.00 13.98
N LEU A 364 0.86 0.91 13.96
CA LEU A 364 2.29 0.60 14.02
C LEU A 364 2.72 -0.04 15.35
N ASP A 365 1.89 0.00 16.38
CA ASP A 365 2.14 -0.67 17.67
C ASP A 365 1.71 -2.14 17.70
N GLY A 366 1.33 -2.71 16.54
CA GLY A 366 0.96 -4.12 16.43
C GLY A 366 -0.45 -4.46 16.90
N ALA A 367 -1.30 -3.47 17.17
CA ALA A 367 -2.67 -3.68 17.64
C ALA A 367 -3.73 -3.29 16.62
N VAL A 368 -4.83 -4.04 16.57
CA VAL A 368 -6.07 -3.63 15.90
C VAL A 368 -7.07 -3.17 16.93
N ARG A 369 -7.59 -1.94 16.78
CA ARG A 369 -8.57 -1.35 17.69
C ARG A 369 -9.92 -1.19 17.01
N ILE A 370 -10.98 -1.36 17.78
CA ILE A 370 -12.37 -1.43 17.32
C ILE A 370 -13.16 -0.27 17.96
N TRP A 371 -13.81 0.53 17.12
CA TRP A 371 -14.46 1.77 17.53
C TRP A 371 -15.91 1.82 17.06
N ASP A 372 -16.81 2.27 17.92
CA ASP A 372 -18.18 2.62 17.50
C ASP A 372 -18.24 4.11 17.13
N ALA A 373 -18.47 4.40 15.86
CA ALA A 373 -18.56 5.76 15.33
C ALA A 373 -19.84 6.53 15.78
N ARG A 374 -20.80 5.85 16.40
CA ARG A 374 -21.99 6.50 16.95
C ARG A 374 -21.71 7.09 18.33
N SER A 375 -21.14 6.26 19.20
CA SER A 375 -20.84 6.62 20.59
C SER A 375 -19.48 7.30 20.76
N GLY A 376 -18.55 7.05 19.84
CA GLY A 376 -17.16 7.47 19.95
C GLY A 376 -16.36 6.64 20.94
N ARG A 377 -16.81 5.45 21.32
CA ARG A 377 -16.11 4.58 22.28
C ARG A 377 -15.28 3.50 21.56
N MET A 378 -14.19 3.14 22.19
CA MET A 378 -13.44 1.95 21.83
C MET A 378 -14.19 0.74 22.42
N GLU A 379 -14.56 -0.20 21.57
CA GLU A 379 -15.32 -1.40 21.91
C GLU A 379 -14.42 -2.61 22.18
N GLY A 380 -13.23 -2.61 21.60
CA GLY A 380 -12.26 -3.71 21.75
C GLY A 380 -10.90 -3.42 21.16
N GLU A 381 -9.98 -4.31 21.47
CA GLU A 381 -8.61 -4.28 20.99
C GLU A 381 -8.12 -5.72 20.80
N CYS A 382 -7.42 -6.01 19.70
CA CYS A 382 -6.75 -7.26 19.39
C CYS A 382 -5.23 -7.02 19.45
N CYS A 383 -4.56 -7.62 20.43
CA CYS A 383 -3.12 -7.52 20.64
C CYS A 383 -2.46 -8.87 20.37
N GLY A 384 -1.16 -8.85 20.05
CA GLY A 384 -0.41 -10.10 19.90
C GLY A 384 0.77 -10.03 18.95
N HIS A 385 0.85 -9.01 18.09
CA HIS A 385 2.02 -8.82 17.25
C HIS A 385 3.15 -8.11 18.01
N ALA A 386 4.38 -8.50 17.69
CA ALA A 386 5.60 -7.91 18.27
C ALA A 386 6.15 -6.75 17.42
N ALA A 387 5.57 -6.52 16.23
CA ALA A 387 5.92 -5.43 15.33
C ALA A 387 4.64 -4.81 14.72
N GLU A 388 4.82 -3.83 13.86
CA GLU A 388 3.74 -3.09 13.20
C GLU A 388 2.77 -4.00 12.42
N ILE A 389 1.50 -3.62 12.39
CA ILE A 389 0.52 -4.17 11.46
C ILE A 389 0.72 -3.48 10.11
N LEU A 390 0.91 -4.28 9.07
CA LEU A 390 1.10 -3.79 7.69
C LEU A 390 -0.20 -3.90 6.88
N ASP A 391 -1.01 -4.93 7.14
CA ASP A 391 -2.32 -5.10 6.51
C ASP A 391 -3.25 -5.90 7.43
N PHE A 392 -4.55 -5.68 7.32
CA PHE A 392 -5.54 -6.51 8.01
C PHE A 392 -6.88 -6.54 7.28
N MET A 393 -7.63 -7.61 7.51
CA MET A 393 -8.96 -7.79 6.96
C MET A 393 -9.95 -8.22 8.03
N VAL A 394 -11.19 -7.77 7.88
CA VAL A 394 -12.33 -8.20 8.69
C VAL A 394 -13.27 -9.01 7.79
N ASN A 395 -13.75 -10.15 8.26
CA ASN A 395 -14.71 -10.93 7.49
C ASN A 395 -16.07 -10.24 7.43
N LYS A 396 -16.91 -10.62 6.46
CA LYS A 396 -18.22 -9.98 6.21
C LYS A 396 -19.17 -10.03 7.40
N GLU A 397 -19.07 -11.08 8.22
CA GLU A 397 -19.87 -11.26 9.42
C GLU A 397 -19.34 -10.49 10.62
N ALA A 398 -18.22 -9.78 10.48
CA ALA A 398 -17.51 -9.06 11.55
C ALA A 398 -17.27 -9.95 12.80
N SER A 399 -17.04 -11.23 12.59
CA SER A 399 -16.76 -12.21 13.62
C SER A 399 -15.27 -12.56 13.75
N MET A 400 -14.45 -12.09 12.82
CA MET A 400 -13.04 -12.42 12.75
C MET A 400 -12.23 -11.28 12.12
N VAL A 401 -11.08 -11.00 12.71
CA VAL A 401 -10.01 -10.16 12.16
C VAL A 401 -8.81 -11.03 11.83
N VAL A 402 -8.21 -10.82 10.68
CA VAL A 402 -6.94 -11.42 10.29
C VAL A 402 -5.95 -10.32 10.00
N THR A 403 -4.75 -10.44 10.52
CA THR A 403 -3.69 -9.41 10.45
C THR A 403 -2.42 -9.96 9.82
N ALA A 404 -1.67 -9.09 9.16
CA ALA A 404 -0.33 -9.32 8.64
C ALA A 404 0.64 -8.30 9.26
N SER A 405 1.83 -8.73 9.65
CA SER A 405 2.75 -7.91 10.45
C SER A 405 4.20 -8.04 10.02
N GLY A 406 4.99 -7.00 10.34
CA GLY A 406 6.44 -6.99 10.27
C GLY A 406 7.12 -8.04 11.13
N ASP A 407 6.43 -8.63 12.13
CA ASP A 407 6.93 -9.73 12.96
C ASP A 407 6.99 -11.10 12.23
N ARG A 408 6.76 -11.14 10.93
CA ARG A 408 6.80 -12.33 10.07
C ARG A 408 5.62 -13.28 10.24
N THR A 409 4.58 -12.84 10.93
CA THR A 409 3.39 -13.66 11.18
C THR A 409 2.11 -13.02 10.66
N ALA A 410 1.12 -13.87 10.37
CA ALA A 410 -0.26 -13.45 10.25
C ALA A 410 -1.06 -14.09 11.40
N LYS A 411 -1.98 -13.35 11.99
CA LYS A 411 -2.74 -13.79 13.15
C LYS A 411 -4.24 -13.71 12.88
N VAL A 412 -4.98 -14.62 13.49
CA VAL A 412 -6.45 -14.72 13.43
C VAL A 412 -7.00 -14.42 14.82
N PHE A 413 -7.95 -13.51 14.90
CA PHE A 413 -8.66 -13.15 16.12
C PHE A 413 -10.16 -13.35 15.91
N TYR A 414 -10.81 -14.26 16.70
CA TYR A 414 -12.24 -14.40 16.68
C TYR A 414 -12.88 -13.41 17.65
N LEU A 415 -13.74 -12.54 17.11
CA LEU A 415 -14.39 -11.50 17.89
C LEU A 415 -15.58 -12.09 18.64
N GLN A 416 -15.57 -11.95 19.96
CA GLN A 416 -16.71 -12.32 20.82
C GLN A 416 -17.47 -11.03 21.19
N TRP A 417 -18.62 -10.86 20.58
CA TRP A 417 -19.49 -9.72 20.92
C TRP A 417 -20.52 -10.16 21.96
N PRO A 418 -20.54 -9.55 23.17
CA PRO A 418 -21.47 -9.94 24.23
C PRO A 418 -22.89 -9.52 23.92
N ASP A 419 -23.52 -9.54 22.88
CA ASP A 419 -24.93 -9.25 22.55
C ASP A 419 -25.11 -8.62 21.14
N ARG A 420 -24.59 -9.26 20.11
CA ARG A 420 -24.98 -8.95 18.73
C ARG A 420 -25.81 -10.07 18.11
#